data_8657854427458e6b67094bf57bb674f6
#
_entry.id   8657854427458e6b67094bf57bb674f6
#
_cell.length_a   1.000
_cell.length_b   1.000
_cell.length_c   1.000
_cell.angle_alpha   90.00
_cell.angle_beta   90.00
_cell.angle_gamma   90.00
#
_symmetry.space_group_name_H-M   'P 1'
#
loop_
_entity.id
_entity.type
_entity.pdbx_description
1 polymer ?
#
loop_
_entity_poly.entity_id
_entity_poly.type
_entity_poly.pdbx_seq_one_letter_code
_entity_poly.pdbx_strand_id
1 'polypeptide(L)'
;MSRILIISPMLPGIGGVSVSSNRLFHNLKKDGYDVDAFNIRFKNGKHNKPPYLALRYFTIPFYILFHRRYDIIHCHVPGVLRKLYISLCKPVYKGAKLVFTIHGDAHPLVDNKFVKYALRKADKIICVQVGDSAKMPGKLTEKAVDIPAFILPRVIDNTFTPKSILDFCENDGGSKLLIFNGAAVVNDEWDDLYGFKDMVAAFKALETRGDYRLLMILNGVPKNRQGEELIKEITGQIANDRSVKFVENEPFELCPLFRFADVYVRPTKTDGDSLSIREALAMNCKVVTTNIVNRPQGVFVYESPSQLAGVIENAMESEPPASVEQIDYYQYIKELYTKLLSNA
;
A
#
# COMPACT_ATOMS: atom_id res chain seq x y z
N MET A 1 12.47 -21.97 -17.09
CA MET A 1 11.88 -20.68 -16.71
C MET A 1 10.85 -20.96 -15.62
N SER A 2 11.04 -20.38 -14.44
CA SER A 2 10.15 -20.67 -13.30
C SER A 2 8.80 -19.99 -13.46
N ARG A 3 7.74 -20.71 -13.12
CA ARG A 3 6.35 -20.24 -13.20
C ARG A 3 5.83 -19.83 -11.86
N ILE A 4 5.31 -18.63 -11.77
CA ILE A 4 4.85 -18.02 -10.51
C ILE A 4 3.38 -17.63 -10.64
N LEU A 5 2.57 -17.99 -9.64
CA LEU A 5 1.21 -17.48 -9.49
C LEU A 5 1.14 -16.54 -8.31
N ILE A 6 0.73 -15.30 -8.55
CA ILE A 6 0.42 -14.33 -7.50
C ILE A 6 -1.09 -14.32 -7.26
N ILE A 7 -1.53 -14.58 -6.02
CA ILE A 7 -2.93 -14.52 -5.60
C ILE A 7 -3.09 -13.32 -4.66
N SER A 8 -3.63 -12.22 -5.16
CA SER A 8 -3.67 -10.95 -4.44
C SER A 8 -4.84 -10.06 -4.86
N PRO A 9 -5.22 -9.06 -4.04
CA PRO A 9 -5.89 -7.89 -4.58
C PRO A 9 -4.97 -7.23 -5.61
N MET A 10 -5.48 -6.94 -6.81
CA MET A 10 -4.72 -6.28 -7.88
C MET A 10 -5.41 -4.97 -8.25
N LEU A 11 -4.73 -4.11 -9.01
CA LEU A 11 -5.33 -2.90 -9.56
C LEU A 11 -6.53 -3.25 -10.49
N PRO A 12 -7.53 -2.37 -10.61
CA PRO A 12 -7.58 -0.96 -10.20
C PRO A 12 -8.02 -0.73 -8.73
N GLY A 13 -8.16 -1.76 -7.93
CA GLY A 13 -8.49 -1.59 -6.52
C GLY A 13 -7.30 -1.03 -5.74
N ILE A 14 -7.37 0.23 -5.29
CA ILE A 14 -6.26 0.92 -4.64
C ILE A 14 -6.12 0.52 -3.17
N GLY A 15 -4.89 0.31 -2.75
CA GLY A 15 -4.46 0.00 -1.38
C GLY A 15 -3.03 -0.54 -1.40
N GLY A 16 -2.30 -0.40 -0.32
CA GLY A 16 -0.89 -0.80 -0.25
C GLY A 16 -0.61 -2.22 -0.76
N VAL A 17 -1.48 -3.18 -0.43
CA VAL A 17 -1.34 -4.57 -0.90
C VAL A 17 -1.47 -4.68 -2.42
N SER A 18 -2.46 -4.01 -3.02
CA SER A 18 -2.68 -4.09 -4.48
C SER A 18 -1.57 -3.41 -5.26
N VAL A 19 -1.07 -2.27 -4.78
CA VAL A 19 0.08 -1.57 -5.39
C VAL A 19 1.34 -2.41 -5.31
N SER A 20 1.69 -2.92 -4.13
CA SER A 20 2.87 -3.79 -3.95
C SER A 20 2.81 -5.05 -4.81
N SER A 21 1.66 -5.74 -4.82
CA SER A 21 1.49 -6.96 -5.62
C SER A 21 1.52 -6.70 -7.12
N ASN A 22 0.97 -5.58 -7.57
CA ASN A 22 1.03 -5.18 -8.97
C ASN A 22 2.47 -4.89 -9.42
N ARG A 23 3.24 -4.18 -8.61
CA ARG A 23 4.66 -3.92 -8.87
C ARG A 23 5.48 -5.21 -8.87
N LEU A 24 5.22 -6.11 -7.92
CA LEU A 24 5.84 -7.44 -7.90
C LEU A 24 5.58 -8.20 -9.20
N PHE A 25 4.31 -8.23 -9.66
CA PHE A 25 3.92 -8.88 -10.90
C PHE A 25 4.66 -8.32 -12.12
N HIS A 26 4.67 -7.00 -12.28
CA HIS A 26 5.31 -6.35 -13.43
C HIS A 26 6.83 -6.47 -13.39
N ASN A 27 7.46 -6.34 -12.22
CA ASN A 27 8.90 -6.48 -12.07
C ASN A 27 9.37 -7.91 -12.36
N LEU A 28 8.65 -8.92 -11.88
CA LEU A 28 8.96 -10.33 -12.20
C LEU A 28 8.82 -10.61 -13.70
N LYS A 29 7.78 -10.10 -14.35
CA LYS A 29 7.64 -10.23 -15.82
C LYS A 29 8.78 -9.56 -16.57
N LYS A 30 9.18 -8.36 -16.15
CA LYS A 30 10.31 -7.63 -16.74
C LYS A 30 11.64 -8.40 -16.58
N ASP A 31 11.79 -9.09 -15.45
CA ASP A 31 12.97 -9.94 -15.18
C ASP A 31 12.88 -11.32 -15.85
N GLY A 32 11.87 -11.54 -16.69
CA GLY A 32 11.78 -12.76 -17.52
C GLY A 32 11.11 -13.96 -16.85
N TYR A 33 10.49 -13.81 -15.68
CA TYR A 33 9.70 -14.89 -15.09
C TYR A 33 8.38 -15.10 -15.83
N ASP A 34 7.90 -16.34 -15.88
CA ASP A 34 6.57 -16.68 -16.37
C ASP A 34 5.55 -16.49 -15.24
N VAL A 35 4.89 -15.33 -15.19
CA VAL A 35 4.05 -14.92 -14.06
C VAL A 35 2.61 -14.73 -14.46
N ASP A 36 1.72 -15.37 -13.73
CA ASP A 36 0.30 -15.10 -13.74
C ASP A 36 -0.12 -14.43 -12.43
N ALA A 37 -1.15 -13.58 -12.50
CA ALA A 37 -1.76 -12.99 -11.32
C ALA A 37 -3.27 -13.25 -11.30
N PHE A 38 -3.76 -13.64 -10.13
CA PHE A 38 -5.18 -13.83 -9.85
C PHE A 38 -5.67 -12.71 -8.94
N ASN A 39 -6.62 -11.90 -9.43
CA ASN A 39 -7.21 -10.82 -8.66
C ASN A 39 -8.37 -11.32 -7.77
N ILE A 40 -8.16 -11.34 -6.45
CA ILE A 40 -9.19 -11.81 -5.49
C ILE A 40 -10.34 -10.83 -5.26
N ARG A 41 -10.27 -9.61 -5.78
CA ARG A 41 -11.35 -8.61 -5.70
C ARG A 41 -12.40 -8.76 -6.81
N PHE A 42 -12.44 -9.90 -7.47
CA PHE A 42 -13.42 -10.18 -8.51
C PHE A 42 -14.85 -10.01 -7.99
N LYS A 43 -15.51 -8.95 -8.43
CA LYS A 43 -16.96 -8.79 -8.33
C LYS A 43 -17.51 -8.56 -9.74
N ASN A 44 -18.29 -9.53 -10.25
CA ASN A 44 -19.13 -9.41 -11.43
C ASN A 44 -18.47 -8.95 -12.75
N GLY A 45 -17.28 -9.43 -13.09
CA GLY A 45 -16.69 -9.28 -14.43
C GLY A 45 -16.21 -7.89 -14.84
N LYS A 46 -16.48 -6.83 -14.08
CA LYS A 46 -16.13 -5.45 -14.48
C LYS A 46 -14.64 -5.08 -14.29
N HIS A 47 -13.87 -5.82 -13.51
CA HIS A 47 -12.50 -5.48 -13.16
C HIS A 47 -11.44 -6.52 -13.51
N ASN A 48 -11.81 -7.53 -14.30
CA ASN A 48 -10.87 -8.53 -14.79
C ASN A 48 -10.56 -8.30 -16.25
N LYS A 49 -9.77 -7.28 -16.48
CA LYS A 49 -9.14 -7.10 -17.80
C LYS A 49 -7.74 -7.73 -17.77
N PRO A 50 -7.26 -8.26 -18.88
CA PRO A 50 -5.85 -8.63 -18.98
C PRO A 50 -4.97 -7.54 -18.38
N PRO A 51 -3.90 -7.88 -17.67
CA PRO A 51 -3.19 -9.16 -17.71
C PRO A 51 -3.55 -10.17 -16.60
N TYR A 52 -4.66 -10.00 -15.85
CA TYR A 52 -4.98 -10.86 -14.72
C TYR A 52 -5.92 -12.01 -15.10
N LEU A 53 -5.79 -13.14 -14.40
CA LEU A 53 -6.67 -14.30 -14.59
C LEU A 53 -8.09 -13.99 -14.08
N ALA A 54 -9.07 -14.18 -14.97
CA ALA A 54 -10.49 -13.94 -14.70
C ALA A 54 -11.15 -15.20 -14.12
N LEU A 55 -10.77 -15.62 -12.92
CA LEU A 55 -11.28 -16.83 -12.28
C LEU A 55 -12.02 -16.50 -10.97
N ARG A 56 -12.96 -17.36 -10.57
CA ARG A 56 -13.51 -17.30 -9.21
C ARG A 56 -12.51 -17.91 -8.22
N TYR A 57 -12.40 -17.35 -7.04
CA TYR A 57 -11.43 -17.77 -6.03
C TYR A 57 -11.41 -19.30 -5.78
N PHE A 58 -12.59 -19.90 -5.67
CA PHE A 58 -12.72 -21.35 -5.44
C PHE A 58 -12.34 -22.22 -6.65
N THR A 59 -12.17 -21.66 -7.83
CA THR A 59 -11.75 -22.42 -9.02
C THR A 59 -10.24 -22.46 -9.22
N ILE A 60 -9.46 -21.72 -8.42
CA ILE A 60 -7.99 -21.67 -8.54
C ILE A 60 -7.35 -23.06 -8.47
N PRO A 61 -7.67 -23.93 -7.49
CA PRO A 61 -7.05 -25.26 -7.42
C PRO A 61 -7.35 -26.12 -8.64
N PHE A 62 -8.55 -26.04 -9.18
CA PHE A 62 -8.93 -26.75 -10.41
C PHE A 62 -8.19 -26.22 -11.63
N TYR A 63 -8.02 -24.89 -11.72
CA TYR A 63 -7.23 -24.28 -12.76
C TYR A 63 -5.77 -24.77 -12.70
N ILE A 64 -5.15 -24.81 -11.54
CA ILE A 64 -3.78 -25.31 -11.36
C ILE A 64 -3.71 -26.81 -11.70
N LEU A 65 -4.72 -27.59 -11.32
CA LEU A 65 -4.73 -29.03 -11.56
C LEU A 65 -4.81 -29.39 -13.05
N PHE A 66 -5.66 -28.70 -13.80
CA PHE A 66 -6.03 -29.08 -15.16
C PHE A 66 -5.39 -28.23 -16.26
N HIS A 67 -4.98 -26.98 -15.96
CA HIS A 67 -4.54 -26.07 -17.00
C HIS A 67 -3.05 -25.73 -16.91
N ARG A 68 -2.53 -25.42 -15.70
CA ARG A 68 -1.18 -24.89 -15.59
C ARG A 68 -0.52 -25.23 -14.25
N ARG A 69 0.69 -25.80 -14.31
CA ARG A 69 1.52 -26.02 -13.12
C ARG A 69 2.34 -24.77 -12.82
N TYR A 70 2.55 -24.50 -11.54
CA TYR A 70 3.39 -23.42 -11.02
C TYR A 70 4.47 -23.99 -10.13
N ASP A 71 5.62 -23.32 -10.08
CA ASP A 71 6.71 -23.65 -9.17
C ASP A 71 6.55 -22.92 -7.83
N ILE A 72 5.98 -21.69 -7.88
CA ILE A 72 5.68 -20.88 -6.70
C ILE A 72 4.23 -20.39 -6.79
N ILE A 73 3.51 -20.46 -5.66
CA ILE A 73 2.22 -19.83 -5.44
C ILE A 73 2.39 -18.84 -4.30
N HIS A 74 2.35 -17.53 -4.62
CA HIS A 74 2.52 -16.47 -3.65
C HIS A 74 1.19 -15.78 -3.35
N CYS A 75 0.80 -15.79 -2.08
CA CYS A 75 -0.53 -15.38 -1.64
C CYS A 75 -0.49 -14.15 -0.73
N HIS A 76 -1.17 -13.09 -1.15
CA HIS A 76 -1.44 -11.88 -0.38
C HIS A 76 -2.93 -11.81 -0.02
N VAL A 77 -3.44 -12.83 0.64
CA VAL A 77 -4.89 -12.98 0.87
C VAL A 77 -5.29 -12.54 2.27
N PRO A 78 -6.27 -11.63 2.40
CA PRO A 78 -6.85 -11.29 3.69
C PRO A 78 -7.79 -12.39 4.19
N GLY A 79 -8.00 -12.41 5.50
CA GLY A 79 -8.98 -13.27 6.15
C GLY A 79 -8.54 -14.73 6.36
N VAL A 80 -9.16 -15.35 7.35
CA VAL A 80 -8.85 -16.69 7.84
C VAL A 80 -9.24 -17.77 6.82
N LEU A 81 -10.47 -17.71 6.32
CA LEU A 81 -11.03 -18.73 5.44
C LEU A 81 -10.28 -18.85 4.10
N ARG A 82 -9.80 -17.73 3.56
CA ARG A 82 -9.04 -17.76 2.31
C ARG A 82 -7.67 -18.40 2.49
N LYS A 83 -6.96 -18.07 3.58
CA LYS A 83 -5.68 -18.71 3.91
C LYS A 83 -5.86 -20.21 4.11
N LEU A 84 -6.88 -20.60 4.87
CA LEU A 84 -7.19 -22.00 5.15
C LEU A 84 -7.50 -22.77 3.86
N TYR A 85 -8.37 -22.24 3.00
CA TYR A 85 -8.74 -22.87 1.73
C TYR A 85 -7.52 -23.13 0.84
N ILE A 86 -6.68 -22.10 0.61
CA ILE A 86 -5.46 -22.26 -0.19
C ILE A 86 -4.55 -23.35 0.41
N SER A 87 -4.40 -23.36 1.73
CA SER A 87 -3.51 -24.31 2.39
C SER A 87 -4.03 -25.74 2.36
N LEU A 88 -5.34 -25.95 2.46
CA LEU A 88 -5.97 -27.25 2.29
C LEU A 88 -5.81 -27.81 0.88
N CYS A 89 -5.78 -26.93 -0.11
CA CYS A 89 -5.57 -27.32 -1.51
C CYS A 89 -4.09 -27.54 -1.88
N LYS A 90 -3.14 -27.40 -0.95
CA LYS A 90 -1.70 -27.59 -1.23
C LYS A 90 -1.37 -28.93 -1.94
N PRO A 91 -1.98 -30.07 -1.63
CA PRO A 91 -1.72 -31.32 -2.35
C PRO A 91 -2.03 -31.23 -3.85
N VAL A 92 -3.00 -30.41 -4.24
CA VAL A 92 -3.40 -30.20 -5.65
C VAL A 92 -2.35 -29.39 -6.42
N TYR A 93 -1.51 -28.63 -5.73
CA TYR A 93 -0.50 -27.76 -6.35
C TYR A 93 0.74 -28.49 -6.87
N LYS A 94 0.78 -29.81 -6.76
CA LYS A 94 1.78 -30.67 -7.43
C LYS A 94 3.24 -30.26 -7.18
N GLY A 95 3.58 -29.98 -5.92
CA GLY A 95 4.94 -29.64 -5.51
C GLY A 95 5.27 -28.15 -5.54
N ALA A 96 4.36 -27.28 -5.99
CA ALA A 96 4.58 -25.84 -5.92
C ALA A 96 4.89 -25.36 -4.48
N LYS A 97 5.86 -24.47 -4.36
CA LYS A 97 6.19 -23.82 -3.08
C LYS A 97 5.12 -22.77 -2.75
N LEU A 98 4.53 -22.89 -1.57
CA LEU A 98 3.49 -21.97 -1.10
C LEU A 98 4.10 -20.89 -0.23
N VAL A 99 3.95 -19.64 -0.63
CA VAL A 99 4.40 -18.45 0.09
C VAL A 99 3.19 -17.63 0.53
N PHE A 100 3.14 -17.20 1.79
CA PHE A 100 2.18 -16.23 2.28
C PHE A 100 2.87 -14.93 2.66
N THR A 101 2.33 -13.78 2.21
CA THR A 101 2.67 -12.48 2.76
C THR A 101 1.58 -12.04 3.73
N ILE A 102 1.99 -11.66 4.93
CA ILE A 102 1.14 -11.09 5.98
C ILE A 102 1.32 -9.57 5.93
N HIS A 103 0.23 -8.88 5.53
CA HIS A 103 0.16 -7.42 5.55
C HIS A 103 -0.52 -6.96 6.85
N GLY A 104 0.16 -6.16 7.62
CA GLY A 104 -0.27 -5.71 8.96
C GLY A 104 0.33 -6.57 10.07
N ASP A 105 -0.12 -6.32 11.31
CA ASP A 105 0.37 -7.03 12.50
C ASP A 105 0.13 -8.55 12.39
N ALA A 106 1.20 -9.30 12.50
CA ALA A 106 1.14 -10.77 12.44
C ALA A 106 0.65 -11.39 13.76
N HIS A 107 0.84 -10.71 14.89
CA HIS A 107 0.58 -11.26 16.22
C HIS A 107 -0.89 -11.64 16.42
N PRO A 108 -1.91 -10.82 16.18
CA PRO A 108 -3.30 -11.20 16.34
C PRO A 108 -3.73 -12.33 15.37
N LEU A 109 -3.06 -12.41 14.21
CA LEU A 109 -3.39 -13.42 13.20
C LEU A 109 -2.95 -14.81 13.64
N VAL A 110 -1.80 -14.95 14.30
CA VAL A 110 -1.27 -16.26 14.71
C VAL A 110 -1.92 -16.82 15.95
N ASP A 111 -2.71 -16.05 16.70
CA ASP A 111 -3.55 -16.56 17.79
C ASP A 111 -4.72 -17.38 17.27
N ASN A 112 -5.15 -17.16 16.04
CA ASN A 112 -6.20 -17.94 15.42
C ASN A 112 -5.66 -19.33 14.98
N LYS A 113 -6.22 -20.40 15.55
CA LYS A 113 -5.82 -21.78 15.26
C LYS A 113 -5.88 -22.18 13.79
N PHE A 114 -6.84 -21.64 13.03
CA PHE A 114 -6.99 -21.92 11.60
C PHE A 114 -5.94 -21.20 10.77
N VAL A 115 -5.59 -19.96 11.11
CA VAL A 115 -4.48 -19.24 10.49
C VAL A 115 -3.16 -19.95 10.78
N LYS A 116 -2.94 -20.33 12.04
CA LYS A 116 -1.74 -21.10 12.43
C LYS A 116 -1.61 -22.40 11.66
N TYR A 117 -2.72 -23.13 11.48
CA TYR A 117 -2.74 -24.33 10.64
C TYR A 117 -2.38 -24.01 9.18
N ALA A 118 -2.99 -22.97 8.59
CA ALA A 118 -2.72 -22.57 7.23
C ALA A 118 -1.24 -22.19 7.01
N LEU A 119 -0.67 -21.39 7.91
CA LEU A 119 0.72 -20.96 7.85
C LEU A 119 1.72 -22.13 8.03
N ARG A 120 1.37 -23.14 8.82
CA ARG A 120 2.19 -24.37 8.93
C ARG A 120 2.35 -25.12 7.60
N LYS A 121 1.37 -25.01 6.71
CA LYS A 121 1.41 -25.62 5.36
C LYS A 121 2.24 -24.79 4.37
N ALA A 122 2.52 -23.53 4.66
CA ALA A 122 3.40 -22.71 3.84
C ALA A 122 4.85 -23.23 3.83
N ASP A 123 5.56 -22.99 2.75
CA ASP A 123 7.00 -23.23 2.67
C ASP A 123 7.77 -21.99 3.18
N LYS A 124 7.24 -20.78 2.93
CA LYS A 124 7.74 -19.53 3.51
C LYS A 124 6.61 -18.56 3.86
N ILE A 125 6.88 -17.71 4.84
CA ILE A 125 5.99 -16.65 5.33
C ILE A 125 6.78 -15.34 5.29
N ILE A 126 6.26 -14.36 4.57
CA ILE A 126 6.80 -13.00 4.55
C ILE A 126 5.97 -12.16 5.52
N CYS A 127 6.62 -11.55 6.51
CA CYS A 127 6.07 -10.55 7.41
C CYS A 127 6.47 -9.17 6.90
N VAL A 128 5.48 -8.31 6.65
CA VAL A 128 5.74 -6.96 6.13
C VAL A 128 6.27 -6.03 7.21
N GLN A 129 5.86 -6.23 8.46
CA GLN A 129 6.39 -5.48 9.58
C GLN A 129 7.70 -6.10 10.08
N VAL A 130 8.72 -5.27 10.21
CA VAL A 130 10.04 -5.68 10.71
C VAL A 130 9.93 -6.12 12.17
N GLY A 131 10.49 -7.29 12.47
CA GLY A 131 10.46 -7.90 13.80
C GLY A 131 9.30 -8.88 14.02
N ASP A 132 8.31 -8.94 13.13
CA ASP A 132 7.18 -9.87 13.27
C ASP A 132 7.57 -11.33 13.01
N SER A 133 8.56 -11.58 12.16
CA SER A 133 9.06 -12.94 11.91
C SER A 133 9.60 -13.59 13.20
N ALA A 134 10.30 -12.82 14.04
CA ALA A 134 10.83 -13.29 15.32
C ALA A 134 9.73 -13.60 16.36
N LYS A 135 8.56 -12.96 16.24
CA LYS A 135 7.39 -13.17 17.13
C LYS A 135 6.54 -14.36 16.71
N MET A 136 6.83 -15.00 15.59
CA MET A 136 6.07 -16.16 15.11
C MET A 136 6.20 -17.36 16.06
N PRO A 137 5.10 -18.08 16.39
CA PRO A 137 5.14 -19.14 17.39
C PRO A 137 5.78 -20.42 16.86
N GLY A 138 6.77 -20.94 17.58
CA GLY A 138 7.39 -22.25 17.36
C GLY A 138 7.97 -22.40 15.95
N LYS A 139 7.70 -23.52 15.27
CA LYS A 139 8.23 -23.82 13.93
C LYS A 139 7.84 -22.82 12.81
N LEU A 140 6.93 -21.87 13.07
CA LEU A 140 6.62 -20.83 12.09
C LEU A 140 7.75 -19.80 11.99
N THR A 141 8.51 -19.57 13.06
CA THR A 141 9.69 -18.67 13.06
C THR A 141 10.72 -19.09 12.02
N GLU A 142 10.98 -20.40 11.86
CA GLU A 142 11.96 -20.91 10.88
C GLU A 142 11.53 -20.65 9.43
N LYS A 143 10.24 -20.49 9.20
CA LYS A 143 9.66 -20.25 7.89
C LYS A 143 9.41 -18.76 7.62
N ALA A 144 9.41 -17.94 8.67
CA ALA A 144 9.10 -16.52 8.57
C ALA A 144 10.36 -15.71 8.23
N VAL A 145 10.15 -14.62 7.50
CA VAL A 145 11.17 -13.64 7.17
C VAL A 145 10.52 -12.26 7.07
N ASP A 146 11.20 -11.24 7.57
CA ASP A 146 10.76 -9.86 7.44
C ASP A 146 11.17 -9.30 6.08
N ILE A 147 10.19 -8.99 5.24
CA ILE A 147 10.40 -8.29 3.98
C ILE A 147 9.30 -7.23 3.85
N PRO A 148 9.61 -5.95 4.06
CA PRO A 148 8.66 -4.86 3.88
C PRO A 148 8.00 -4.85 2.50
N ALA A 149 6.77 -4.31 2.44
CA ALA A 149 5.97 -4.36 1.22
C ALA A 149 6.41 -3.37 0.13
N PHE A 150 7.38 -2.49 0.43
CA PHE A 150 7.81 -1.47 -0.51
C PHE A 150 8.59 -2.09 -1.67
N ILE A 151 8.03 -1.93 -2.86
CA ILE A 151 8.65 -2.27 -4.13
C ILE A 151 8.74 -0.98 -4.94
N LEU A 152 9.95 -0.61 -5.33
CA LEU A 152 10.18 0.60 -6.10
C LEU A 152 9.50 0.48 -7.48
N PRO A 153 8.70 1.46 -7.91
CA PRO A 153 8.14 1.44 -9.24
C PRO A 153 9.27 1.61 -10.29
N ARG A 154 9.46 0.62 -11.15
CA ARG A 154 10.45 0.68 -12.24
C ARG A 154 9.97 1.50 -13.44
N VAL A 155 8.70 1.80 -13.49
CA VAL A 155 8.05 2.66 -14.47
C VAL A 155 7.13 3.60 -13.69
N ILE A 156 7.36 4.88 -13.82
CA ILE A 156 6.47 5.92 -13.29
C ILE A 156 5.52 6.26 -14.43
N ASP A 157 4.29 5.78 -14.32
CA ASP A 157 3.28 5.91 -15.37
C ASP A 157 2.08 6.70 -14.86
N ASN A 158 1.76 7.78 -15.54
CA ASN A 158 0.59 8.63 -15.30
C ASN A 158 -0.63 8.23 -16.13
N THR A 159 -0.55 7.17 -16.94
CA THR A 159 -1.60 6.80 -17.90
C THR A 159 -2.99 6.67 -17.28
N PHE A 160 -3.06 6.30 -16.01
CA PHE A 160 -4.34 6.13 -15.28
C PHE A 160 -4.68 7.32 -14.37
N THR A 161 -3.81 8.34 -14.29
CA THR A 161 -4.11 9.54 -13.50
C THR A 161 -5.03 10.47 -14.30
N PRO A 162 -6.19 10.88 -13.76
CA PRO A 162 -7.08 11.81 -14.43
C PRO A 162 -6.36 13.10 -14.80
N LYS A 163 -6.59 13.57 -16.05
CA LYS A 163 -5.95 14.80 -16.54
C LYS A 163 -6.18 15.99 -15.62
N SER A 164 -7.39 16.12 -15.06
CA SER A 164 -7.72 17.22 -14.14
C SER A 164 -6.90 17.22 -12.84
N ILE A 165 -6.35 16.07 -12.44
CA ILE A 165 -5.45 15.95 -11.29
C ILE A 165 -4.04 16.35 -11.72
N LEU A 166 -3.59 15.89 -12.88
CA LEU A 166 -2.28 16.26 -13.42
C LEU A 166 -2.22 17.79 -13.67
N ASP A 167 -3.22 18.36 -14.34
CA ASP A 167 -3.31 19.79 -14.60
C ASP A 167 -3.26 20.61 -13.29
N PHE A 168 -3.90 20.11 -12.22
CA PHE A 168 -3.83 20.75 -10.91
C PHE A 168 -2.45 20.64 -10.27
N CYS A 169 -1.75 19.52 -10.42
CA CYS A 169 -0.41 19.33 -9.87
C CYS A 169 0.66 20.10 -10.65
N GLU A 170 0.53 20.16 -11.98
CA GLU A 170 1.53 20.76 -12.88
C GLU A 170 1.44 22.28 -12.93
N ASN A 171 0.25 22.84 -12.70
CA ASN A 171 0.04 24.30 -12.72
C ASN A 171 0.50 24.90 -11.39
N ASP A 172 1.80 25.17 -11.29
CA ASP A 172 2.41 25.65 -10.05
C ASP A 172 2.15 27.13 -9.79
N GLY A 173 2.04 27.98 -10.84
CA GLY A 173 1.85 29.44 -10.68
C GLY A 173 2.79 30.07 -9.65
N GLY A 174 3.84 29.35 -9.20
CA GLY A 174 4.70 29.72 -8.08
C GLY A 174 4.17 29.30 -6.70
N SER A 175 3.02 28.63 -6.63
CA SER A 175 2.41 28.17 -5.38
C SER A 175 2.99 26.83 -4.92
N LYS A 176 3.03 26.59 -3.61
CA LYS A 176 3.53 25.35 -2.99
C LYS A 176 2.46 24.27 -2.98
N LEU A 177 2.76 23.08 -3.52
CA LEU A 177 1.83 21.96 -3.56
C LEU A 177 2.02 21.01 -2.39
N LEU A 178 0.95 20.87 -1.61
CA LEU A 178 0.80 19.83 -0.59
C LEU A 178 -0.01 18.67 -1.15
N ILE A 179 0.42 17.44 -0.86
CA ILE A 179 -0.37 16.23 -1.14
C ILE A 179 -0.70 15.53 0.17
N PHE A 180 -1.96 15.19 0.34
CA PHE A 180 -2.48 14.38 1.44
C PHE A 180 -3.37 13.27 0.91
N ASN A 181 -3.27 12.07 1.50
CA ASN A 181 -4.23 11.00 1.23
C ASN A 181 -4.61 10.23 2.49
N GLY A 182 -5.88 9.85 2.59
CA GLY A 182 -6.41 9.10 3.71
C GLY A 182 -7.68 8.34 3.36
N ALA A 183 -8.17 7.54 4.29
CA ALA A 183 -9.49 6.93 4.25
C ALA A 183 -10.36 7.52 5.37
N ALA A 184 -11.66 7.68 5.12
CA ALA A 184 -12.60 8.13 6.17
C ALA A 184 -12.86 6.98 7.14
N VAL A 185 -12.00 6.83 8.14
CA VAL A 185 -12.12 5.84 9.20
C VAL A 185 -12.42 6.55 10.51
N VAL A 186 -13.64 6.32 10.99
CA VAL A 186 -14.17 6.80 12.26
C VAL A 186 -14.69 5.61 13.04
N ASN A 187 -14.32 5.50 14.30
CA ASN A 187 -14.77 4.47 15.24
C ASN A 187 -14.72 5.00 16.68
N ASP A 188 -14.98 4.15 17.67
CA ASP A 188 -15.00 4.55 19.09
C ASP A 188 -13.65 5.05 19.61
N GLU A 189 -12.54 4.65 18.98
CA GLU A 189 -11.17 5.06 19.34
C GLU A 189 -10.73 6.32 18.58
N TRP A 190 -11.18 6.49 17.33
CA TRP A 190 -10.72 7.54 16.42
C TRP A 190 -11.88 8.26 15.75
N ASP A 191 -12.01 9.57 15.97
CA ASP A 191 -12.94 10.47 15.29
C ASP A 191 -12.49 10.87 13.88
N ASP A 192 -11.19 10.74 13.59
CA ASP A 192 -10.54 10.99 12.30
C ASP A 192 -9.17 10.31 12.30
N LEU A 193 -9.13 9.04 11.93
CA LEU A 193 -7.90 8.22 11.97
C LEU A 193 -6.78 8.78 11.10
N TYR A 194 -7.13 9.31 9.93
CA TYR A 194 -6.15 9.76 8.94
C TYR A 194 -5.83 11.25 9.01
N GLY A 195 -6.50 12.02 9.89
CA GLY A 195 -6.19 13.42 10.16
C GLY A 195 -6.66 14.39 9.06
N PHE A 196 -7.83 14.17 8.48
CA PHE A 196 -8.45 15.11 7.53
C PHE A 196 -8.69 16.48 8.15
N LYS A 197 -9.19 16.51 9.41
CA LYS A 197 -9.42 17.75 10.15
C LYS A 197 -8.11 18.48 10.43
N ASP A 198 -7.08 17.75 10.86
CA ASP A 198 -5.77 18.31 11.15
C ASP A 198 -5.14 18.90 9.89
N MET A 199 -5.29 18.22 8.74
CA MET A 199 -4.78 18.70 7.46
C MET A 199 -5.47 19.98 6.99
N VAL A 200 -6.81 20.04 7.08
CA VAL A 200 -7.58 21.25 6.67
C VAL A 200 -7.24 22.43 7.59
N ALA A 201 -7.14 22.20 8.91
CA ALA A 201 -6.77 23.25 9.87
C ALA A 201 -5.36 23.79 9.59
N ALA A 202 -4.38 22.89 9.34
CA ALA A 202 -3.03 23.29 9.01
C ALA A 202 -2.97 24.05 7.67
N PHE A 203 -3.70 23.58 6.66
CA PHE A 203 -3.74 24.25 5.35
C PHE A 203 -4.30 25.66 5.44
N LYS A 204 -5.41 25.88 6.13
CA LYS A 204 -5.97 27.23 6.37
C LYS A 204 -5.00 28.14 7.11
N ALA A 205 -4.21 27.63 8.03
CA ALA A 205 -3.19 28.40 8.70
C ALA A 205 -2.05 28.81 7.75
N LEU A 206 -1.66 27.92 6.83
CA LEU A 206 -0.63 28.17 5.81
C LEU A 206 -1.08 29.22 4.78
N GLU A 207 -2.32 29.17 4.31
CA GLU A 207 -2.87 30.11 3.33
C GLU A 207 -2.80 31.58 3.81
N THR A 208 -2.83 31.82 5.11
CA THR A 208 -2.64 33.18 5.66
C THR A 208 -1.21 33.70 5.54
N ARG A 209 -0.24 32.84 5.20
CA ARG A 209 1.20 33.12 5.21
C ARG A 209 1.85 33.03 3.83
N GLY A 210 1.17 32.45 2.86
CA GLY A 210 1.73 32.27 1.53
C GLY A 210 0.77 31.65 0.54
N ASP A 211 1.27 31.37 -0.64
CA ASP A 211 0.49 30.78 -1.74
C ASP A 211 0.69 29.26 -1.76
N TYR A 212 -0.35 28.54 -1.34
CA TYR A 212 -0.35 27.09 -1.19
C TYR A 212 -1.49 26.46 -1.96
N ARG A 213 -1.27 25.22 -2.44
CA ARG A 213 -2.30 24.35 -3.02
C ARG A 213 -2.32 23.01 -2.29
N LEU A 214 -3.50 22.44 -2.16
CA LEU A 214 -3.68 21.15 -1.50
C LEU A 214 -4.40 20.16 -2.42
N LEU A 215 -3.74 19.08 -2.79
CA LEU A 215 -4.39 17.89 -3.34
C LEU A 215 -4.73 16.94 -2.20
N MET A 216 -6.03 16.83 -1.90
CA MET A 216 -6.56 15.95 -0.87
C MET A 216 -7.26 14.75 -1.50
N ILE A 217 -6.84 13.53 -1.17
CA ILE A 217 -7.32 12.30 -1.80
C ILE A 217 -7.98 11.41 -0.76
N LEU A 218 -9.26 11.12 -0.96
CA LEU A 218 -10.01 10.14 -0.19
C LEU A 218 -9.87 8.75 -0.81
N ASN A 219 -9.21 7.85 -0.09
CA ASN A 219 -9.02 6.47 -0.49
C ASN A 219 -10.20 5.59 -0.03
N GLY A 220 -11.02 5.16 -0.95
CA GLY A 220 -12.15 4.28 -0.66
C GLY A 220 -13.40 5.03 -0.16
N VAL A 221 -14.51 4.31 -0.14
CA VAL A 221 -15.80 4.82 0.34
C VAL A 221 -15.83 4.76 1.86
N PRO A 222 -16.39 5.78 2.56
CA PRO A 222 -16.63 5.69 4.00
C PRO A 222 -17.42 4.42 4.35
N LYS A 223 -17.06 3.75 5.43
CA LYS A 223 -17.66 2.46 5.78
C LYS A 223 -18.85 2.57 6.74
N ASN A 224 -19.04 3.73 7.33
CA ASN A 224 -20.10 4.01 8.29
C ASN A 224 -20.56 5.48 8.17
N ARG A 225 -21.70 5.77 8.81
CA ARG A 225 -22.31 7.11 8.80
C ARG A 225 -21.39 8.20 9.36
N GLN A 226 -20.61 7.90 10.40
CA GLN A 226 -19.68 8.85 11.00
C GLN A 226 -18.57 9.24 9.99
N GLY A 227 -18.06 8.28 9.21
CA GLY A 227 -17.12 8.57 8.14
C GLY A 227 -17.74 9.42 7.02
N GLU A 228 -19.00 9.21 6.68
CA GLU A 228 -19.73 10.05 5.70
C GLU A 228 -19.92 11.47 6.24
N GLU A 229 -20.27 11.63 7.51
CA GLU A 229 -20.41 12.93 8.20
C GLU A 229 -19.06 13.66 8.26
N LEU A 230 -17.96 12.96 8.56
CA LEU A 230 -16.60 13.52 8.51
C LEU A 230 -16.29 14.10 7.12
N ILE A 231 -16.50 13.33 6.05
CA ILE A 231 -16.23 13.80 4.68
C ILE A 231 -17.12 14.97 4.29
N LYS A 232 -18.39 14.95 4.69
CA LYS A 232 -19.31 16.07 4.46
C LYS A 232 -18.85 17.35 5.19
N GLU A 233 -18.37 17.22 6.43
CA GLU A 233 -17.79 18.33 7.19
C GLU A 233 -16.55 18.90 6.46
N ILE A 234 -15.62 18.04 6.08
CA ILE A 234 -14.39 18.43 5.38
C ILE A 234 -14.67 19.11 4.05
N THR A 235 -15.51 18.48 3.21
CA THR A 235 -15.87 19.05 1.89
C THR A 235 -16.62 20.37 2.03
N GLY A 236 -17.46 20.55 3.05
CA GLY A 236 -18.11 21.82 3.35
C GLY A 236 -17.11 22.93 3.71
N GLN A 237 -16.02 22.61 4.39
CA GLN A 237 -15.00 23.60 4.76
C GLN A 237 -14.13 24.08 3.59
N ILE A 238 -14.01 23.29 2.51
CA ILE A 238 -13.15 23.54 1.35
C ILE A 238 -13.94 23.78 0.05
N ALA A 239 -15.28 23.77 0.09
CA ALA A 239 -16.15 23.75 -1.11
C ALA A 239 -15.90 24.90 -2.11
N ASN A 240 -15.53 26.09 -1.61
CA ASN A 240 -15.30 27.28 -2.43
C ASN A 240 -13.82 27.65 -2.58
N ASP A 241 -12.94 26.78 -2.12
CA ASP A 241 -11.52 27.02 -2.12
C ASP A 241 -10.88 26.49 -3.41
N ARG A 242 -10.45 27.38 -4.28
CA ARG A 242 -9.81 27.01 -5.57
C ARG A 242 -8.39 26.49 -5.41
N SER A 243 -7.77 26.74 -4.28
CA SER A 243 -6.45 26.24 -3.95
C SER A 243 -6.50 24.77 -3.49
N VAL A 244 -7.71 24.23 -3.20
CA VAL A 244 -7.89 22.83 -2.79
C VAL A 244 -8.55 22.02 -3.89
N LYS A 245 -7.93 20.90 -4.25
CA LYS A 245 -8.55 19.86 -5.07
C LYS A 245 -8.83 18.62 -4.23
N PHE A 246 -10.12 18.35 -4.00
CA PHE A 246 -10.56 17.15 -3.33
C PHE A 246 -10.92 16.06 -4.35
N VAL A 247 -10.37 14.85 -4.16
CA VAL A 247 -10.54 13.71 -5.06
C VAL A 247 -11.07 12.52 -4.29
N GLU A 248 -12.21 11.98 -4.71
CA GLU A 248 -12.84 10.83 -4.08
C GLU A 248 -12.75 9.59 -4.95
N ASN A 249 -12.25 8.49 -4.38
CA ASN A 249 -12.37 7.13 -4.95
C ASN A 249 -11.87 6.95 -6.40
N GLU A 250 -11.02 7.84 -6.88
CA GLU A 250 -10.42 7.73 -8.20
C GLU A 250 -9.32 6.66 -8.20
N PRO A 251 -9.33 5.71 -9.14
CA PRO A 251 -8.37 4.62 -9.18
C PRO A 251 -7.09 5.02 -9.94
N PHE A 252 -6.15 5.67 -9.28
CA PHE A 252 -4.82 5.98 -9.83
C PHE A 252 -3.71 5.71 -8.82
N GLU A 253 -2.47 5.59 -9.26
CA GLU A 253 -1.31 5.49 -8.38
C GLU A 253 -0.90 6.88 -7.89
N LEU A 254 -0.65 6.99 -6.57
CA LEU A 254 -0.22 8.25 -5.96
C LEU A 254 1.25 8.57 -6.25
N CYS A 255 2.10 7.56 -6.33
CA CYS A 255 3.54 7.67 -6.48
C CYS A 255 3.97 8.64 -7.59
N PRO A 256 3.39 8.63 -8.80
CA PRO A 256 3.77 9.55 -9.87
C PRO A 256 3.53 11.04 -9.54
N LEU A 257 2.62 11.34 -8.61
CA LEU A 257 2.28 12.72 -8.26
C LEU A 257 3.28 13.36 -7.29
N PHE A 258 4.03 12.55 -6.54
CA PHE A 258 5.00 13.07 -5.58
C PHE A 258 6.13 13.91 -6.22
N ARG A 259 6.40 13.72 -7.52
CA ARG A 259 7.37 14.55 -8.26
C ARG A 259 6.96 16.01 -8.40
N PHE A 260 5.66 16.31 -8.24
CA PHE A 260 5.11 17.67 -8.32
C PHE A 260 4.95 18.29 -6.93
N ALA A 261 4.94 17.47 -5.88
CA ALA A 261 4.67 17.90 -4.52
C ALA A 261 5.91 18.52 -3.87
N ASP A 262 5.73 19.68 -3.24
CA ASP A 262 6.72 20.24 -2.33
C ASP A 262 6.76 19.43 -1.02
N VAL A 263 5.58 19.05 -0.50
CA VAL A 263 5.47 18.26 0.72
C VAL A 263 4.32 17.25 0.62
N TYR A 264 4.59 16.02 0.97
CA TYR A 264 3.58 15.01 1.28
C TYR A 264 3.29 14.98 2.77
N VAL A 265 2.02 15.09 3.15
CA VAL A 265 1.59 15.14 4.55
C VAL A 265 0.83 13.88 4.92
N ARG A 266 1.26 13.21 6.01
CA ARG A 266 0.63 11.98 6.52
C ARG A 266 0.27 12.12 8.01
N PRO A 267 -0.82 12.81 8.37
CA PRO A 267 -1.21 13.11 9.76
C PRO A 267 -2.01 11.98 10.41
N THR A 268 -1.69 10.73 10.14
CA THR A 268 -2.45 9.57 10.64
C THR A 268 -2.18 9.29 12.13
N LYS A 269 -3.20 8.85 12.86
CA LYS A 269 -3.14 8.49 14.28
C LYS A 269 -2.76 7.04 14.54
N THR A 270 -2.73 6.19 13.52
CA THR A 270 -2.11 4.85 13.54
C THR A 270 -1.62 4.49 12.15
N ASP A 271 -0.55 3.73 12.06
CA ASP A 271 0.03 3.33 10.78
C ASP A 271 0.83 2.04 10.95
N GLY A 272 1.11 1.38 9.82
CA GLY A 272 2.15 0.37 9.71
C GLY A 272 3.36 0.93 8.95
N ASP A 273 4.02 0.11 8.14
CA ASP A 273 5.00 0.57 7.17
C ASP A 273 4.27 1.23 5.99
N SER A 274 4.21 2.57 6.03
CA SER A 274 3.46 3.36 5.05
C SER A 274 4.15 3.38 3.68
N LEU A 275 3.57 2.69 2.70
CA LEU A 275 4.10 2.72 1.33
C LEU A 275 4.16 4.12 0.75
N SER A 276 3.15 4.97 1.00
CA SER A 276 3.12 6.33 0.47
C SER A 276 4.24 7.23 1.01
N ILE A 277 4.66 7.04 2.27
CA ILE A 277 5.84 7.73 2.82
C ILE A 277 7.10 7.31 2.07
N ARG A 278 7.32 6.00 1.88
CA ARG A 278 8.48 5.49 1.15
C ARG A 278 8.47 5.89 -0.33
N GLU A 279 7.29 5.93 -0.94
CA GLU A 279 7.12 6.41 -2.32
C GLU A 279 7.47 7.89 -2.45
N ALA A 280 6.98 8.73 -1.54
CA ALA A 280 7.29 10.15 -1.54
C ALA A 280 8.80 10.40 -1.37
N LEU A 281 9.45 9.73 -0.41
CA LEU A 281 10.90 9.82 -0.23
C LEU A 281 11.67 9.32 -1.46
N ALA A 282 11.23 8.22 -2.10
CA ALA A 282 11.84 7.72 -3.33
C ALA A 282 11.69 8.67 -4.54
N MET A 283 10.69 9.56 -4.50
CA MET A 283 10.49 10.63 -5.49
C MET A 283 11.14 11.96 -5.07
N ASN A 284 11.97 11.98 -4.04
CA ASN A 284 12.58 13.17 -3.44
C ASN A 284 11.56 14.22 -2.94
N CYS A 285 10.34 13.81 -2.67
CA CYS A 285 9.33 14.63 -2.03
C CYS A 285 9.57 14.68 -0.52
N LYS A 286 9.54 15.86 0.06
CA LYS A 286 9.62 16.05 1.52
C LYS A 286 8.37 15.46 2.20
N VAL A 287 8.55 14.84 3.34
CA VAL A 287 7.45 14.15 4.04
C VAL A 287 7.30 14.69 5.44
N VAL A 288 6.08 15.13 5.78
CA VAL A 288 5.68 15.50 7.13
C VAL A 288 4.71 14.46 7.69
N THR A 289 4.98 13.90 8.86
CA THR A 289 4.20 12.81 9.44
C THR A 289 4.19 12.83 10.96
N THR A 290 3.32 12.06 11.58
CA THR A 290 3.27 11.84 13.04
C THR A 290 4.37 10.88 13.52
N ASN A 291 4.71 10.97 14.81
CA ASN A 291 5.69 10.10 15.48
C ASN A 291 5.04 8.87 16.16
N ILE A 292 3.98 8.33 15.59
CA ILE A 292 3.22 7.20 16.20
C ILE A 292 3.86 5.83 16.02
N VAL A 293 4.70 5.69 15.00
CA VAL A 293 5.48 4.47 14.72
C VAL A 293 6.88 4.86 14.28
N ASN A 294 7.79 3.91 14.28
CA ASN A 294 9.14 4.13 13.76
C ASN A 294 9.08 4.49 12.26
N ARG A 295 9.49 5.69 11.92
CA ARG A 295 9.46 6.23 10.57
C ARG A 295 10.80 6.05 9.85
N PRO A 296 10.80 5.94 8.51
CA PRO A 296 12.04 5.96 7.74
C PRO A 296 12.81 7.27 7.98
N GLN A 297 14.12 7.23 7.80
CA GLN A 297 14.93 8.45 7.83
C GLN A 297 14.49 9.43 6.74
N GLY A 298 14.71 10.72 6.97
CA GLY A 298 14.41 11.78 6.00
C GLY A 298 12.99 12.34 6.07
N VAL A 299 12.20 11.99 7.10
CA VAL A 299 10.89 12.60 7.34
C VAL A 299 10.96 13.69 8.40
N PHE A 300 10.09 14.68 8.30
CA PHE A 300 9.82 15.69 9.33
C PHE A 300 8.68 15.19 10.22
N VAL A 301 8.88 15.27 11.53
CA VAL A 301 7.95 14.69 12.50
C VAL A 301 7.34 15.78 13.37
N TYR A 302 6.05 15.69 13.65
CA TYR A 302 5.35 16.52 14.60
C TYR A 302 4.63 15.68 15.66
N GLU A 303 4.40 16.24 16.84
CA GLU A 303 3.82 15.55 17.99
C GLU A 303 2.37 15.95 18.28
N SER A 304 1.97 17.16 17.89
CA SER A 304 0.61 17.65 18.08
C SER A 304 0.06 18.35 16.84
N PRO A 305 -1.26 18.31 16.58
CA PRO A 305 -1.88 18.96 15.42
C PRO A 305 -1.54 20.45 15.27
N SER A 306 -1.34 21.15 16.40
CA SER A 306 -0.99 22.58 16.38
C SER A 306 0.39 22.87 15.80
N GLN A 307 1.29 21.89 15.77
CA GLN A 307 2.64 22.03 15.19
C GLN A 307 2.65 21.78 13.67
N LEU A 308 1.60 21.17 13.12
CA LEU A 308 1.60 20.64 11.76
C LEU A 308 1.94 21.72 10.71
N ALA A 309 1.29 22.88 10.75
CA ALA A 309 1.56 23.97 9.81
C ALA A 309 3.02 24.44 9.87
N GLY A 310 3.55 24.67 11.07
CA GLY A 310 4.94 25.10 11.25
C GLY A 310 5.96 24.05 10.80
N VAL A 311 5.68 22.76 11.01
CA VAL A 311 6.56 21.68 10.53
C VAL A 311 6.51 21.56 9.00
N ILE A 312 5.36 21.81 8.36
CA ILE A 312 5.25 21.88 6.91
C ILE A 312 6.11 23.06 6.37
N GLU A 313 6.03 24.25 6.94
CA GLU A 313 6.88 25.41 6.55
C GLU A 313 8.37 25.09 6.73
N ASN A 314 8.76 24.57 7.88
CA ASN A 314 10.14 24.14 8.11
C ASN A 314 10.63 23.09 7.10
N ALA A 315 9.77 22.13 6.75
CA ALA A 315 10.09 21.15 5.70
C ALA A 315 10.33 21.81 4.36
N MET A 316 9.55 22.84 3.99
CA MET A 316 9.69 23.56 2.72
C MET A 316 10.98 24.36 2.64
N GLU A 317 11.36 25.01 3.73
CA GLU A 317 12.59 25.83 3.82
C GLU A 317 13.86 24.98 3.93
N SER A 318 13.74 23.77 4.43
CA SER A 318 14.88 22.86 4.59
C SER A 318 15.37 22.33 3.24
N GLU A 319 16.67 22.10 3.13
CA GLU A 319 17.20 21.30 2.02
C GLU A 319 16.50 19.94 1.98
N PRO A 320 16.24 19.38 0.78
CA PRO A 320 15.75 18.01 0.68
C PRO A 320 16.68 17.10 1.51
N PRO A 321 16.14 16.22 2.34
CA PRO A 321 16.99 15.28 3.05
C PRO A 321 17.87 14.58 2.01
N ALA A 322 19.18 14.51 2.29
CA ALA A 322 20.13 13.82 1.40
C ALA A 322 19.48 12.50 1.00
N SER A 323 19.42 12.22 -0.29
CA SER A 323 18.64 11.13 -0.87
C SER A 323 18.82 9.86 -0.04
N VAL A 324 17.87 9.58 0.83
CA VAL A 324 17.89 8.36 1.62
C VAL A 324 17.55 7.26 0.64
N GLU A 325 18.56 6.46 0.29
CA GLU A 325 18.36 5.33 -0.61
C GLU A 325 17.23 4.45 -0.07
N GLN A 326 16.12 4.46 -0.77
CA GLN A 326 14.99 3.62 -0.40
C GLN A 326 15.30 2.19 -0.83
N ILE A 327 15.36 1.29 0.15
CA ILE A 327 15.60 -0.13 -0.11
C ILE A 327 14.44 -0.69 -0.94
N ASP A 328 14.76 -1.15 -2.16
CA ASP A 328 13.81 -1.88 -3.00
C ASP A 328 13.72 -3.34 -2.55
N TYR A 329 12.68 -3.68 -1.82
CA TYR A 329 12.48 -5.02 -1.29
C TYR A 329 12.11 -6.07 -2.35
N TYR A 330 11.94 -5.69 -3.60
CA TYR A 330 11.77 -6.64 -4.70
C TYR A 330 12.92 -7.65 -4.80
N GLN A 331 14.16 -7.19 -4.62
CA GLN A 331 15.34 -8.06 -4.70
C GLN A 331 15.31 -9.15 -3.62
N TYR A 332 14.88 -8.82 -2.40
CA TYR A 332 14.75 -9.78 -1.30
C TYR A 332 13.68 -10.87 -1.59
N ILE A 333 12.56 -10.48 -2.23
CA ILE A 333 11.54 -11.45 -2.66
C ILE A 333 12.09 -12.36 -3.76
N LYS A 334 12.85 -11.81 -4.71
CA LYS A 334 13.47 -12.56 -5.80
C LYS A 334 14.52 -13.57 -5.29
N GLU A 335 15.35 -13.16 -4.35
CA GLU A 335 16.30 -14.05 -3.69
C GLU A 335 15.58 -15.17 -2.91
N LEU A 336 14.50 -14.85 -2.22
CA LEU A 336 13.68 -15.85 -1.54
C LEU A 336 13.14 -16.89 -2.53
N TYR A 337 12.64 -16.47 -3.68
CA TYR A 337 12.17 -17.37 -4.72
C TYR A 337 13.30 -18.27 -5.26
N THR A 338 14.46 -17.68 -5.53
CA THR A 338 15.63 -18.43 -6.00
C THR A 338 16.02 -19.52 -4.99
N LYS A 339 16.09 -19.19 -3.70
CA LYS A 339 16.38 -20.17 -2.62
C LYS A 339 15.31 -21.26 -2.51
N LEU A 340 14.03 -20.94 -2.71
CA LEU A 340 12.95 -21.92 -2.68
C LEU A 340 13.01 -22.90 -3.85
N LEU A 341 13.46 -22.43 -5.01
CA LEU A 341 13.56 -23.23 -6.24
C LEU A 341 14.82 -24.08 -6.28
N SER A 342 15.93 -23.63 -5.70
CA SER A 342 17.18 -24.40 -5.62
C SER A 342 17.12 -25.56 -4.63
N ASN A 343 16.20 -25.49 -3.63
CA ASN A 343 15.99 -26.54 -2.63
C ASN A 343 14.81 -27.46 -2.97
N ALA A 344 14.41 -27.54 -4.25
CA ALA A 344 13.27 -28.33 -4.72
C ALA A 344 13.75 -29.65 -5.45
#